data_f704a8bd4883bf8b8751028c6cb3faee
#
_entry.id   f704a8bd4883bf8b8751028c6cb3faee
#
_cell.length_a   1.000
_cell.length_b   1.000
_cell.length_c   1.000
_cell.angle_alpha   90.00
_cell.angle_beta   90.00
_cell.angle_gamma   90.00
#
_symmetry.space_group_name_H-M   'P 1'
#
loop_
_entity.id
_entity.type
_entity.pdbx_description
1 polymer ?
#
loop_
_entity_poly.entity_id
_entity_poly.type
_entity_poly.pdbx_seq_one_letter_code
_entity_poly.pdbx_strand_id
1 'polypeptide(L)'
;VLEAGLAVAMDNPAQALDPFRAFGSVAAREPFSCFYTPCFSPYLDLLAANAGDDSEAAQAALRESFSVAQLVDFPVVSTAIHQLAARVRAGDRELSAYTREQQDLSERQARLRAQLMEETRKPEKNRSQDKEDAIEKEIHRLQAQSDERELKIQDRFPKYAQLLARQPIDALRVSEILKPDEGLLYFSHVGDKGYTFLLHQGRLKLHAVNLTLLQLKRKVARLRGELSLEGGKVHPFNVALAHALYRDLVGSLLDAPGSIRRLIVVPTGPLLSLPPDVLVSAAPGAEGKTAWLARQFAILVAPDVRSLMGLRGLGQSPSIASGFLGVGHPQFAARPAGAAPAKQASDASAKQRGLQIVPSPGKIPSDACAENRDARAQVAKLVPLPESADEVQLMSAALGPGKGMVLLEEKATKSELRKADLETKDIIAFATHGLLPEDLFCENEPSLALAPGSPGDAQDDGLLRASEIAMMKLNATLVILSACNTAGADGQLGGESLSGLARAFFYAGARNVLATHWPIPSQSTVELTTGMVRKRASGLNWADALRESKLQVMDNPATSHPFFWGAFSLVGGG
;
A
#
# COMPACT_ATOMS: atom_id res chain seq x y z
N VAL A 1 -9.23 -32.32 -4.95
CA VAL A 1 -9.50 -31.40 -6.08
C VAL A 1 -9.99 -32.18 -7.31
N LEU A 2 -9.29 -33.24 -7.73
CA LEU A 2 -9.73 -34.05 -8.89
C LEU A 2 -11.09 -34.71 -8.64
N GLU A 3 -11.31 -35.28 -7.45
CA GLU A 3 -12.59 -35.89 -7.06
C GLU A 3 -13.70 -34.84 -7.01
N ALA A 4 -13.42 -33.64 -6.45
CA ALA A 4 -14.37 -32.56 -6.41
C ALA A 4 -14.70 -32.04 -7.82
N GLY A 5 -13.70 -31.89 -8.69
CA GLY A 5 -13.90 -31.50 -10.09
C GLY A 5 -14.72 -32.53 -10.85
N LEU A 6 -14.50 -33.82 -10.61
CA LEU A 6 -15.27 -34.89 -11.22
C LEU A 6 -16.74 -34.87 -10.76
N ALA A 7 -16.98 -34.68 -9.46
CA ALA A 7 -18.33 -34.59 -8.91
C ALA A 7 -19.11 -33.40 -9.48
N VAL A 8 -18.46 -32.25 -9.69
CA VAL A 8 -19.06 -31.08 -10.36
C VAL A 8 -19.37 -31.41 -11.82
N ALA A 9 -18.43 -32.06 -12.52
CA ALA A 9 -18.62 -32.45 -13.92
C ALA A 9 -19.73 -33.48 -14.13
N MET A 10 -20.01 -34.30 -13.11
CA MET A 10 -21.11 -35.29 -13.08
C MET A 10 -22.45 -34.70 -12.59
N ASP A 11 -22.55 -33.38 -12.47
CA ASP A 11 -23.74 -32.65 -12.00
C ASP A 11 -24.20 -33.06 -10.58
N ASN A 12 -23.23 -33.39 -9.72
CA ASN A 12 -23.46 -33.73 -8.31
C ASN A 12 -22.68 -32.82 -7.37
N PRO A 13 -23.07 -31.52 -7.28
CA PRO A 13 -22.32 -30.52 -6.55
C PRO A 13 -22.26 -30.79 -5.03
N ALA A 14 -23.23 -31.46 -4.45
CA ALA A 14 -23.22 -31.77 -3.02
C ALA A 14 -22.07 -32.72 -2.62
N GLN A 15 -21.66 -33.64 -3.48
CA GLN A 15 -20.51 -34.52 -3.26
C GLN A 15 -19.15 -33.82 -3.48
N ALA A 16 -19.13 -32.67 -4.11
CA ALA A 16 -17.90 -31.92 -4.37
C ALA A 16 -17.44 -31.10 -3.14
N LEU A 17 -18.33 -30.73 -2.23
CA LEU A 17 -18.03 -29.82 -1.12
C LEU A 17 -17.00 -30.39 -0.13
N ASP A 18 -17.14 -31.65 0.28
CA ASP A 18 -16.23 -32.24 1.27
C ASP A 18 -14.79 -32.39 0.76
N PRO A 19 -14.52 -32.90 -0.48
CA PRO A 19 -13.19 -32.86 -1.07
C PRO A 19 -12.61 -31.44 -1.20
N PHE A 20 -13.44 -30.43 -1.54
CA PHE A 20 -12.96 -29.04 -1.59
C PHE A 20 -12.63 -28.50 -0.20
N ARG A 21 -13.41 -28.79 0.83
CA ARG A 21 -13.13 -28.43 2.24
C ARG A 21 -11.83 -29.08 2.73
N ALA A 22 -11.63 -30.36 2.44
CA ALA A 22 -10.38 -31.06 2.75
C ALA A 22 -9.18 -30.37 2.09
N PHE A 23 -9.28 -30.02 0.80
CA PHE A 23 -8.26 -29.28 0.08
C PHE A 23 -8.01 -27.89 0.71
N GLY A 24 -9.05 -27.12 1.01
CA GLY A 24 -8.94 -25.80 1.66
C GLY A 24 -8.25 -25.88 3.02
N SER A 25 -8.50 -26.94 3.81
CA SER A 25 -7.86 -27.15 5.11
C SER A 25 -6.35 -27.41 5.01
N VAL A 26 -5.91 -28.10 3.96
CA VAL A 26 -4.48 -28.29 3.65
C VAL A 26 -3.86 -26.99 3.18
N ALA A 27 -4.52 -26.30 2.26
CA ALA A 27 -4.06 -25.03 1.72
C ALA A 27 -3.86 -23.95 2.81
N ALA A 28 -4.68 -23.96 3.86
CA ALA A 28 -4.55 -23.05 4.99
C ALA A 28 -3.31 -23.32 5.86
N ARG A 29 -2.74 -24.52 5.82
CA ARG A 29 -1.60 -24.94 6.66
C ARG A 29 -0.26 -24.84 5.95
N GLU A 30 -0.25 -25.01 4.64
CA GLU A 30 0.98 -25.01 3.84
C GLU A 30 1.06 -23.76 2.96
N PRO A 31 2.24 -23.12 2.81
CA PRO A 31 2.42 -22.02 1.89
C PRO A 31 2.36 -22.56 0.46
N PHE A 32 1.19 -22.45 -0.17
CA PHE A 32 1.01 -22.87 -1.56
C PHE A 32 1.68 -21.89 -2.52
N SER A 33 2.41 -22.44 -3.48
CA SER A 33 2.86 -21.68 -4.65
C SER A 33 1.64 -21.34 -5.54
N CYS A 34 1.75 -20.30 -6.34
CA CYS A 34 0.73 -19.76 -7.25
C CYS A 34 0.06 -20.79 -8.21
N PHE A 35 0.58 -22.01 -8.29
CA PHE A 35 0.10 -23.09 -9.17
C PHE A 35 -1.29 -23.63 -8.81
N TYR A 36 -1.75 -23.45 -7.56
CA TYR A 36 -3.02 -24.03 -7.08
C TYR A 36 -4.19 -23.04 -7.09
N THR A 37 -3.94 -21.78 -7.39
CA THR A 37 -4.99 -20.73 -7.44
C THR A 37 -6.19 -21.09 -8.31
N PRO A 38 -6.03 -21.66 -9.53
CA PRO A 38 -7.17 -22.07 -10.36
C PRO A 38 -8.06 -23.17 -9.75
N CYS A 39 -7.53 -23.96 -8.82
CA CYS A 39 -8.29 -25.02 -8.16
C CYS A 39 -9.40 -24.51 -7.24
N PHE A 40 -9.31 -23.26 -6.78
CA PHE A 40 -10.34 -22.65 -5.94
C PHE A 40 -11.53 -22.08 -6.74
N SER A 41 -11.39 -21.87 -8.04
CA SER A 41 -12.47 -21.29 -8.86
C SER A 41 -13.74 -22.15 -8.85
N PRO A 42 -13.68 -23.49 -9.12
CA PRO A 42 -14.87 -24.32 -9.05
C PRO A 42 -15.50 -24.40 -7.64
N TYR A 43 -14.67 -24.32 -6.61
CA TYR A 43 -15.16 -24.29 -5.23
C TYR A 43 -15.94 -23.01 -4.94
N LEU A 44 -15.39 -21.86 -5.30
CA LEU A 44 -16.07 -20.57 -5.12
C LEU A 44 -17.34 -20.47 -5.97
N ASP A 45 -17.32 -20.97 -7.21
CA ASP A 45 -18.52 -21.05 -8.07
C ASP A 45 -19.64 -21.85 -7.41
N LEU A 46 -19.30 -23.00 -6.85
CA LEU A 46 -20.25 -23.88 -6.19
C LEU A 46 -20.87 -23.22 -4.95
N LEU A 47 -20.06 -22.58 -4.12
CA LEU A 47 -20.52 -21.86 -2.95
C LEU A 47 -21.36 -20.63 -3.33
N ALA A 48 -20.96 -19.89 -4.38
CA ALA A 48 -21.70 -18.74 -4.89
C ALA A 48 -23.09 -19.15 -5.44
N ALA A 49 -23.19 -20.30 -6.09
CA ALA A 49 -24.47 -20.82 -6.58
C ALA A 49 -25.45 -21.18 -5.44
N ASN A 50 -24.93 -21.56 -4.28
CA ASN A 50 -25.73 -21.87 -3.09
C ASN A 50 -26.09 -20.63 -2.25
N ALA A 51 -25.68 -19.43 -2.67
CA ALA A 51 -25.85 -18.17 -1.96
C ALA A 51 -27.08 -17.35 -2.44
N GLY A 52 -28.04 -17.99 -3.09
CA GLY A 52 -29.11 -17.32 -3.86
C GLY A 52 -30.21 -16.66 -3.05
N ASP A 53 -30.29 -16.86 -1.72
CA ASP A 53 -31.32 -16.28 -0.85
C ASP A 53 -30.74 -15.75 0.48
N ASP A 54 -31.62 -15.23 1.35
CA ASP A 54 -31.24 -14.70 2.67
C ASP A 54 -31.28 -15.78 3.79
N SER A 55 -31.35 -17.07 3.44
CA SER A 55 -31.40 -18.17 4.42
C SER A 55 -30.10 -18.30 5.20
N GLU A 56 -30.15 -18.93 6.38
CA GLU A 56 -28.93 -19.20 7.17
C GLU A 56 -27.98 -20.13 6.43
N ALA A 57 -28.50 -21.04 5.60
CA ALA A 57 -27.68 -21.92 4.76
C ALA A 57 -26.93 -21.13 3.68
N ALA A 58 -27.60 -20.17 3.02
CA ALA A 58 -26.96 -19.29 2.06
C ALA A 58 -25.92 -18.37 2.72
N GLN A 59 -26.20 -17.82 3.91
CA GLN A 59 -25.21 -17.04 4.67
C GLN A 59 -24.02 -17.90 5.11
N ALA A 60 -24.22 -19.18 5.44
CA ALA A 60 -23.12 -20.11 5.74
C ALA A 60 -22.24 -20.36 4.51
N ALA A 61 -22.84 -20.56 3.33
CA ALA A 61 -22.10 -20.70 2.06
C ALA A 61 -21.32 -19.42 1.71
N LEU A 62 -21.91 -18.25 1.95
CA LEU A 62 -21.22 -16.96 1.75
C LEU A 62 -20.04 -16.79 2.71
N ARG A 63 -20.16 -17.13 3.99
CA ARG A 63 -19.05 -17.10 4.95
C ARG A 63 -17.92 -18.05 4.53
N GLU A 64 -18.28 -19.25 4.07
CA GLU A 64 -17.31 -20.22 3.54
C GLU A 64 -16.60 -19.67 2.29
N SER A 65 -17.35 -19.08 1.33
CA SER A 65 -16.79 -18.42 0.14
C SER A 65 -15.82 -17.30 0.51
N PHE A 66 -16.20 -16.45 1.46
CA PHE A 66 -15.37 -15.35 1.95
C PHE A 66 -14.05 -15.85 2.57
N SER A 67 -14.10 -16.97 3.28
CA SER A 67 -12.91 -17.62 3.86
C SER A 67 -12.02 -18.24 2.80
N VAL A 68 -12.61 -18.94 1.81
CA VAL A 68 -11.87 -19.57 0.71
C VAL A 68 -11.18 -18.52 -0.17
N ALA A 69 -11.86 -17.40 -0.47
CA ALA A 69 -11.30 -16.32 -1.24
C ALA A 69 -10.01 -15.75 -0.61
N GLN A 70 -9.94 -15.69 0.73
CA GLN A 70 -8.74 -15.22 1.45
C GLN A 70 -7.55 -16.19 1.34
N LEU A 71 -7.73 -17.45 0.94
CA LEU A 71 -6.62 -18.39 0.72
C LEU A 71 -5.88 -18.13 -0.60
N VAL A 72 -6.48 -17.37 -1.51
CA VAL A 72 -5.94 -17.08 -2.84
C VAL A 72 -5.07 -15.83 -2.85
N ASP A 73 -5.44 -14.84 -2.03
CA ASP A 73 -4.85 -13.51 -2.06
C ASP A 73 -3.95 -13.27 -0.83
N PHE A 74 -2.62 -13.31 -1.01
CA PHE A 74 -1.65 -13.02 0.06
C PHE A 74 -0.69 -11.90 -0.35
N PRO A 75 -1.01 -10.62 -0.07
CA PRO A 75 -0.08 -9.52 -0.29
C PRO A 75 1.12 -9.61 0.66
N VAL A 76 2.34 -9.35 0.17
CA VAL A 76 3.56 -9.35 1.01
C VAL A 76 3.49 -8.30 2.13
N VAL A 77 2.82 -7.19 1.89
CA VAL A 77 2.60 -6.14 2.89
C VAL A 77 1.84 -6.65 4.12
N SER A 78 0.97 -7.63 3.94
CA SER A 78 0.19 -8.24 5.02
C SER A 78 1.08 -8.91 6.06
N THR A 79 2.17 -9.55 5.64
CA THR A 79 3.16 -10.12 6.55
C THR A 79 3.76 -9.05 7.47
N ALA A 80 4.08 -7.87 6.93
CA ALA A 80 4.61 -6.74 7.69
C ALA A 80 3.64 -6.26 8.79
N ILE A 81 2.39 -6.09 8.41
CA ILE A 81 1.34 -5.61 9.32
C ILE A 81 1.03 -6.66 10.40
N HIS A 82 1.00 -7.95 10.03
CA HIS A 82 0.78 -9.03 10.99
C HIS A 82 1.90 -9.09 12.03
N GLN A 83 3.15 -8.96 11.60
CA GLN A 83 4.30 -8.94 12.48
C GLN A 83 4.28 -7.71 13.42
N LEU A 84 3.87 -6.54 12.91
CA LEU A 84 3.64 -5.37 13.74
C LEU A 84 2.56 -5.63 14.80
N ALA A 85 1.38 -6.07 14.36
CA ALA A 85 0.25 -6.33 15.25
C ALA A 85 0.59 -7.35 16.34
N ALA A 86 1.34 -8.38 15.97
CA ALA A 86 1.78 -9.42 16.90
C ALA A 86 2.82 -8.88 17.90
N ARG A 87 3.80 -8.06 17.45
CA ARG A 87 4.81 -7.41 18.34
C ARG A 87 4.15 -6.52 19.39
N VAL A 88 3.23 -5.66 18.97
CA VAL A 88 2.56 -4.72 19.87
C VAL A 88 1.70 -5.45 20.91
N ARG A 89 0.98 -6.51 20.48
CA ARG A 89 0.15 -7.32 21.40
C ARG A 89 0.96 -8.13 22.41
N ALA A 90 2.14 -8.58 22.02
CA ALA A 90 2.97 -9.39 22.90
C ALA A 90 3.57 -8.59 24.04
N GLY A 91 3.81 -7.28 23.86
CA GLY A 91 4.45 -6.43 24.87
C GLY A 91 5.85 -6.92 25.27
N ASP A 92 6.38 -7.93 24.57
CA ASP A 92 7.57 -8.67 24.93
C ASP A 92 8.76 -8.18 24.11
N ARG A 93 9.79 -7.70 24.82
CA ARG A 93 11.03 -7.23 24.19
C ARG A 93 11.79 -8.35 23.50
N GLU A 94 11.74 -9.56 24.05
CA GLU A 94 12.43 -10.73 23.47
C GLU A 94 11.79 -11.14 22.14
N LEU A 95 10.47 -11.23 22.08
CA LEU A 95 9.74 -11.50 20.84
C LEU A 95 10.01 -10.43 19.77
N SER A 96 10.07 -9.16 20.18
CA SER A 96 10.41 -8.05 19.29
C SER A 96 11.81 -8.20 18.67
N ALA A 97 12.78 -8.73 19.41
CA ALA A 97 14.13 -9.01 18.91
C ALA A 97 14.11 -10.18 17.91
N TYR A 98 13.46 -11.31 18.26
CA TYR A 98 13.33 -12.47 17.38
C TYR A 98 12.66 -12.14 16.04
N THR A 99 11.59 -11.37 16.08
CA THR A 99 10.85 -10.99 14.86
C THR A 99 11.63 -10.04 13.96
N ARG A 100 12.42 -9.13 14.53
CA ARG A 100 13.34 -8.28 13.74
C ARG A 100 14.41 -9.09 13.05
N GLU A 101 15.05 -10.00 13.77
CA GLU A 101 16.07 -10.86 13.16
C GLU A 101 15.48 -11.73 12.05
N GLN A 102 14.24 -12.22 12.21
CA GLN A 102 13.53 -12.96 11.17
C GLN A 102 13.26 -12.07 9.93
N GLN A 103 12.90 -10.81 10.15
CA GLN A 103 12.71 -9.84 9.08
C GLN A 103 13.99 -9.56 8.32
N ASP A 104 15.09 -9.31 9.05
CA ASP A 104 16.41 -9.09 8.45
C ASP A 104 16.87 -10.26 7.59
N LEU A 105 16.62 -11.50 8.04
CA LEU A 105 16.90 -12.72 7.26
C LEU A 105 16.07 -12.76 5.97
N SER A 106 14.78 -12.46 6.06
CA SER A 106 13.87 -12.45 4.90
C SER A 106 14.26 -11.41 3.86
N GLU A 107 14.64 -10.20 4.30
CA GLU A 107 15.10 -9.14 3.39
C GLU A 107 16.42 -9.47 2.73
N ARG A 108 17.37 -10.06 3.47
CA ARG A 108 18.65 -10.51 2.89
C ARG A 108 18.42 -11.58 1.82
N GLN A 109 17.52 -12.53 2.08
CA GLN A 109 17.12 -13.55 1.09
C GLN A 109 16.49 -12.93 -0.15
N ALA A 110 15.59 -11.96 0.02
CA ALA A 110 14.94 -11.28 -1.11
C ALA A 110 15.97 -10.56 -1.99
N ARG A 111 16.95 -9.86 -1.38
CA ARG A 111 18.05 -9.21 -2.11
C ARG A 111 18.90 -10.21 -2.88
N LEU A 112 19.25 -11.33 -2.26
CA LEU A 112 20.06 -12.37 -2.92
C LEU A 112 19.30 -13.04 -4.07
N ARG A 113 18.00 -13.29 -3.91
CA ARG A 113 17.16 -13.81 -5.01
C ARG A 113 17.08 -12.82 -6.18
N ALA A 114 16.96 -11.52 -5.91
CA ALA A 114 17.01 -10.49 -6.95
C ALA A 114 18.37 -10.49 -7.67
N GLN A 115 19.48 -10.59 -6.94
CA GLN A 115 20.83 -10.70 -7.52
C GLN A 115 20.99 -11.97 -8.36
N LEU A 116 20.47 -13.11 -7.91
CA LEU A 116 20.49 -14.36 -8.65
C LEU A 116 19.70 -14.23 -9.97
N MET A 117 18.50 -13.63 -9.91
CA MET A 117 17.70 -13.35 -11.12
C MET A 117 18.42 -12.42 -12.09
N GLU A 118 19.16 -11.44 -11.59
CA GLU A 118 19.96 -10.55 -12.42
C GLU A 118 21.11 -11.30 -13.10
N GLU A 119 21.84 -12.15 -12.35
CA GLU A 119 22.93 -12.95 -12.89
C GLU A 119 22.43 -13.95 -13.94
N THR A 120 21.32 -14.65 -13.67
CA THR A 120 20.72 -15.64 -14.60
C THR A 120 20.11 -15.03 -15.85
N ARG A 121 19.76 -13.74 -15.85
CA ARG A 121 19.27 -13.00 -17.03
C ARG A 121 20.40 -12.59 -17.99
N LYS A 122 21.65 -12.64 -17.57
CA LYS A 122 22.79 -12.31 -18.44
C LYS A 122 22.90 -13.33 -19.59
N PRO A 123 23.39 -12.92 -20.76
CA PRO A 123 23.76 -13.87 -21.81
C PRO A 123 24.76 -14.91 -21.28
N GLU A 124 24.65 -16.16 -21.71
CA GLU A 124 25.43 -17.30 -21.18
C GLU A 124 26.95 -17.03 -21.10
N LYS A 125 27.51 -16.35 -22.10
CA LYS A 125 28.92 -15.93 -22.14
C LYS A 125 29.35 -14.93 -21.07
N ASN A 126 28.38 -14.26 -20.42
CA ASN A 126 28.62 -13.22 -19.40
C ASN A 126 28.13 -13.68 -18.01
N ARG A 127 27.59 -14.90 -17.89
CA ARG A 127 27.19 -15.51 -16.62
C ARG A 127 28.41 -16.07 -15.89
N SER A 128 28.38 -16.00 -14.57
CA SER A 128 29.38 -16.61 -13.71
C SER A 128 28.70 -17.67 -12.85
N GLN A 129 28.96 -18.95 -13.17
CA GLN A 129 28.42 -20.07 -12.41
C GLN A 129 28.86 -20.00 -10.94
N ASP A 130 30.15 -19.65 -10.70
CA ASP A 130 30.69 -19.52 -9.33
C ASP A 130 29.91 -18.46 -8.50
N LYS A 131 29.45 -17.36 -9.16
CA LYS A 131 28.63 -16.34 -8.49
C LYS A 131 27.24 -16.84 -8.21
N GLU A 132 26.61 -17.53 -9.15
CA GLU A 132 25.30 -18.14 -8.98
C GLU A 132 25.31 -19.14 -7.82
N ASP A 133 26.26 -20.07 -7.82
CA ASP A 133 26.44 -21.08 -6.78
C ASP A 133 26.71 -20.44 -5.40
N ALA A 134 27.49 -19.37 -5.35
CA ALA A 134 27.75 -18.64 -4.11
C ALA A 134 26.49 -17.96 -3.57
N ILE A 135 25.70 -17.34 -4.44
CA ILE A 135 24.43 -16.69 -4.05
C ILE A 135 23.43 -17.75 -3.59
N GLU A 136 23.27 -18.86 -4.32
CA GLU A 136 22.38 -19.96 -3.94
C GLU A 136 22.76 -20.56 -2.59
N LYS A 137 24.03 -20.82 -2.38
CA LYS A 137 24.55 -21.32 -1.09
C LYS A 137 24.21 -20.38 0.06
N GLU A 138 24.35 -19.07 -0.16
CA GLU A 138 24.02 -18.08 0.88
C GLU A 138 22.50 -17.99 1.11
N ILE A 139 21.67 -18.09 0.06
CA ILE A 139 20.21 -18.19 0.19
C ILE A 139 19.83 -19.40 1.05
N HIS A 140 20.40 -20.58 0.77
CA HIS A 140 20.16 -21.80 1.55
C HIS A 140 20.60 -21.65 3.00
N ARG A 141 21.75 -21.02 3.25
CA ARG A 141 22.23 -20.76 4.62
C ARG A 141 21.29 -19.85 5.39
N LEU A 142 20.82 -18.77 4.77
CA LEU A 142 19.86 -17.85 5.39
C LEU A 142 18.50 -18.52 5.57
N GLN A 143 18.07 -19.41 4.68
CA GLN A 143 16.86 -20.20 4.84
C GLN A 143 16.93 -21.08 6.08
N ALA A 144 18.01 -21.84 6.25
CA ALA A 144 18.20 -22.68 7.43
C ALA A 144 18.17 -21.87 8.74
N GLN A 145 18.77 -20.66 8.75
CA GLN A 145 18.70 -19.76 9.90
C GLN A 145 17.28 -19.24 10.15
N SER A 146 16.53 -18.94 9.08
CA SER A 146 15.13 -18.52 9.16
C SER A 146 14.26 -19.63 9.75
N ASP A 147 14.41 -20.88 9.28
CA ASP A 147 13.67 -22.04 9.74
C ASP A 147 13.94 -22.35 11.23
N GLU A 148 15.21 -22.31 11.63
CA GLU A 148 15.60 -22.48 13.04
C GLU A 148 14.98 -21.41 13.93
N ARG A 149 14.95 -20.17 13.43
CA ARG A 149 14.37 -19.03 14.15
C ARG A 149 12.86 -19.18 14.27
N GLU A 150 12.20 -19.62 13.22
CA GLU A 150 10.75 -19.84 13.19
C GLU A 150 10.36 -20.93 14.20
N LEU A 151 11.11 -22.02 14.28
CA LEU A 151 10.91 -23.05 15.27
C LEU A 151 11.05 -22.52 16.72
N LYS A 152 12.06 -21.68 16.97
CA LYS A 152 12.22 -21.02 18.27
C LYS A 152 11.06 -20.08 18.62
N ILE A 153 10.55 -19.34 17.63
CA ILE A 153 9.36 -18.49 17.80
C ILE A 153 8.13 -19.34 18.10
N GLN A 154 7.93 -20.45 17.39
CA GLN A 154 6.80 -21.36 17.59
C GLN A 154 6.82 -22.00 18.99
N ASP A 155 7.98 -22.39 19.45
CA ASP A 155 8.17 -23.03 20.76
C ASP A 155 8.00 -22.02 21.91
N ARG A 156 8.66 -20.87 21.85
CA ARG A 156 8.65 -19.86 22.92
C ARG A 156 7.42 -18.98 22.95
N PHE A 157 6.82 -18.74 21.77
CA PHE A 157 5.70 -17.80 21.59
C PHE A 157 4.55 -18.42 20.78
N PRO A 158 3.93 -19.53 21.26
CA PRO A 158 2.92 -20.26 20.47
C PRO A 158 1.70 -19.39 20.12
N LYS A 159 1.31 -18.45 20.97
CA LYS A 159 0.23 -17.50 20.67
C LYS A 159 0.60 -16.55 19.53
N TYR A 160 1.86 -16.15 19.43
CA TYR A 160 2.37 -15.34 18.32
C TYR A 160 2.40 -16.14 17.02
N ALA A 161 2.89 -17.39 17.08
CA ALA A 161 2.91 -18.29 15.91
C ALA A 161 1.50 -18.52 15.36
N GLN A 162 0.49 -18.69 16.23
CA GLN A 162 -0.92 -18.79 15.82
C GLN A 162 -1.43 -17.52 15.13
N LEU A 163 -0.96 -16.33 15.55
CA LEU A 163 -1.31 -15.06 14.89
C LEU A 163 -0.70 -14.93 13.49
N LEU A 164 0.45 -15.56 13.25
CA LEU A 164 1.11 -15.58 11.94
C LEU A 164 0.58 -16.66 11.00
N ALA A 165 -0.10 -17.67 11.53
CA ALA A 165 -0.66 -18.74 10.71
C ALA A 165 -1.61 -18.18 9.63
N ARG A 166 -1.46 -18.64 8.38
CA ARG A 166 -2.22 -18.17 7.20
C ARG A 166 -3.67 -18.66 7.19
N GLN A 167 -4.35 -18.66 8.34
CA GLN A 167 -5.74 -19.07 8.40
C GLN A 167 -6.67 -17.92 7.96
N PRO A 168 -7.66 -18.18 7.11
CA PRO A 168 -8.65 -17.18 6.74
C PRO A 168 -9.43 -16.72 7.99
N ILE A 169 -9.85 -15.46 7.96
CA ILE A 169 -10.66 -14.89 9.05
C ILE A 169 -12.12 -15.03 8.70
N ASP A 170 -12.88 -15.64 9.62
CA ASP A 170 -14.33 -15.76 9.47
C ASP A 170 -15.02 -14.38 9.43
N ALA A 171 -16.05 -14.24 8.58
CA ALA A 171 -16.76 -13.00 8.39
C ALA A 171 -17.43 -12.47 9.68
N LEU A 172 -17.89 -13.34 10.57
CA LEU A 172 -18.47 -12.92 11.85
C LEU A 172 -17.41 -12.26 12.73
N ARG A 173 -16.19 -12.83 12.77
CA ARG A 173 -15.06 -12.23 13.50
C ARG A 173 -14.67 -10.86 12.92
N VAL A 174 -14.73 -10.72 11.60
CA VAL A 174 -14.51 -9.41 10.95
C VAL A 174 -15.62 -8.44 11.33
N SER A 175 -16.86 -8.90 11.37
CA SER A 175 -18.02 -8.07 11.73
C SER A 175 -17.92 -7.48 13.15
N GLU A 176 -17.29 -8.20 14.10
CA GLU A 176 -17.09 -7.74 15.48
C GLU A 176 -16.23 -6.47 15.58
N ILE A 177 -15.34 -6.25 14.60
CA ILE A 177 -14.44 -5.08 14.58
C ILE A 177 -14.93 -3.95 13.66
N LEU A 178 -15.95 -4.19 12.86
CA LEU A 178 -16.56 -3.16 12.02
C LEU A 178 -17.49 -2.27 12.85
N LYS A 179 -17.41 -0.97 12.61
CA LYS A 179 -18.37 -0.02 13.19
C LYS A 179 -19.72 -0.14 12.48
N PRO A 180 -20.84 0.25 13.11
CA PRO A 180 -22.17 0.11 12.51
C PRO A 180 -22.36 0.83 11.18
N ASP A 181 -21.58 1.85 10.89
CA ASP A 181 -21.59 2.65 9.66
C ASP A 181 -20.46 2.29 8.68
N GLU A 182 -19.75 1.17 8.93
CA GLU A 182 -18.71 0.66 8.07
C GLU A 182 -19.20 -0.55 7.25
N GLY A 183 -18.82 -0.59 5.97
CA GLY A 183 -18.93 -1.75 5.10
C GLY A 183 -17.56 -2.20 4.64
N LEU A 184 -17.28 -3.49 4.69
CA LEU A 184 -16.07 -4.08 4.10
C LEU A 184 -16.39 -4.57 2.69
N LEU A 185 -15.69 -4.03 1.71
CA LEU A 185 -15.76 -4.42 0.29
C LEU A 185 -14.48 -5.17 -0.09
N TYR A 186 -14.56 -6.49 -0.20
CA TYR A 186 -13.40 -7.33 -0.53
C TYR A 186 -13.52 -7.85 -1.95
N PHE A 187 -12.50 -7.57 -2.76
CA PHE A 187 -12.35 -8.06 -4.12
C PHE A 187 -11.41 -9.27 -4.13
N SER A 188 -11.82 -10.35 -4.79
CA SER A 188 -10.98 -11.51 -5.06
C SER A 188 -11.09 -11.90 -6.52
N HIS A 189 -10.01 -12.34 -7.12
CA HIS A 189 -9.99 -12.80 -8.50
C HIS A 189 -9.27 -14.15 -8.59
N VAL A 190 -10.00 -15.18 -9.03
CA VAL A 190 -9.51 -16.56 -9.06
C VAL A 190 -9.69 -17.14 -10.46
N GLY A 191 -8.59 -17.44 -11.13
CA GLY A 191 -8.63 -17.87 -12.53
C GLY A 191 -9.21 -16.78 -13.43
N ASP A 192 -10.28 -17.10 -14.16
CA ASP A 192 -10.95 -16.19 -15.11
C ASP A 192 -12.18 -15.48 -14.52
N LYS A 193 -12.44 -15.64 -13.23
CA LYS A 193 -13.61 -15.06 -12.54
C LYS A 193 -13.20 -14.23 -11.35
N GLY A 194 -14.00 -13.21 -11.06
CA GLY A 194 -13.85 -12.40 -9.86
C GLY A 194 -15.08 -12.50 -8.97
N TYR A 195 -14.89 -12.16 -7.71
CA TYR A 195 -15.92 -12.14 -6.68
C TYR A 195 -15.74 -10.89 -5.83
N THR A 196 -16.83 -10.19 -5.59
CA THR A 196 -16.86 -9.05 -4.68
C THR A 196 -17.79 -9.35 -3.52
N PHE A 197 -17.24 -9.29 -2.32
CA PHE A 197 -17.98 -9.49 -1.07
C PHE A 197 -18.25 -8.14 -0.41
N LEU A 198 -19.47 -7.92 0.05
CA LEU A 198 -19.83 -6.82 0.94
C LEU A 198 -20.26 -7.38 2.29
N LEU A 199 -19.47 -7.10 3.33
CA LEU A 199 -19.81 -7.40 4.72
C LEU A 199 -20.26 -6.13 5.44
N HIS A 200 -21.48 -6.12 5.95
CA HIS A 200 -22.03 -5.02 6.74
C HIS A 200 -22.99 -5.56 7.81
N GLN A 201 -22.79 -5.16 9.06
CA GLN A 201 -23.62 -5.56 10.21
C GLN A 201 -23.86 -7.09 10.29
N GLY A 202 -22.82 -7.87 10.09
CA GLY A 202 -22.86 -9.35 10.18
C GLY A 202 -23.43 -10.07 8.96
N ARG A 203 -23.94 -9.34 7.97
CA ARG A 203 -24.49 -9.94 6.74
C ARG A 203 -23.49 -9.80 5.59
N LEU A 204 -23.32 -10.90 4.88
CA LEU A 204 -22.54 -10.97 3.64
C LEU A 204 -23.47 -10.90 2.43
N LYS A 205 -23.02 -10.14 1.42
CA LYS A 205 -23.54 -10.19 0.05
C LYS A 205 -22.40 -10.48 -0.91
N LEU A 206 -22.70 -11.12 -2.01
CA LEU A 206 -21.75 -11.51 -3.04
C LEU A 206 -22.21 -10.98 -4.40
N HIS A 207 -21.26 -10.47 -5.18
CA HIS A 207 -21.41 -10.16 -6.60
C HIS A 207 -20.35 -10.92 -7.40
N ALA A 208 -20.79 -11.69 -8.39
CA ALA A 208 -19.89 -12.37 -9.32
C ALA A 208 -19.40 -11.38 -10.39
N VAL A 209 -18.09 -11.24 -10.51
CA VAL A 209 -17.45 -10.32 -11.46
C VAL A 209 -17.14 -11.06 -12.75
N ASN A 210 -17.87 -10.76 -13.81
CA ASN A 210 -17.74 -11.39 -15.13
C ASN A 210 -16.65 -10.72 -15.98
N LEU A 211 -15.47 -10.52 -15.42
CA LEU A 211 -14.30 -10.01 -16.12
C LEU A 211 -13.13 -10.97 -15.91
N THR A 212 -12.45 -11.33 -17.01
CA THR A 212 -11.17 -12.02 -16.86
C THR A 212 -10.12 -11.06 -16.27
N LEU A 213 -9.08 -11.61 -15.65
CA LEU A 213 -7.97 -10.81 -15.10
C LEU A 213 -7.35 -9.89 -16.15
N LEU A 214 -7.25 -10.36 -17.41
CA LEU A 214 -6.72 -9.57 -18.52
C LEU A 214 -7.64 -8.40 -18.88
N GLN A 215 -8.96 -8.62 -18.90
CA GLN A 215 -9.94 -7.56 -19.17
C GLN A 215 -9.91 -6.52 -18.06
N LEU A 216 -9.88 -6.95 -16.79
CA LEU A 216 -9.74 -6.07 -15.64
C LEU A 216 -8.45 -5.23 -15.74
N LYS A 217 -7.31 -5.88 -16.01
CA LYS A 217 -6.01 -5.22 -16.20
C LYS A 217 -6.08 -4.14 -17.29
N ARG A 218 -6.71 -4.43 -18.44
CA ARG A 218 -6.85 -3.45 -19.53
C ARG A 218 -7.71 -2.25 -19.16
N LYS A 219 -8.85 -2.47 -18.48
CA LYS A 219 -9.73 -1.37 -18.04
C LYS A 219 -9.03 -0.46 -17.01
N VAL A 220 -8.37 -1.07 -16.02
CA VAL A 220 -7.59 -0.34 -15.01
C VAL A 220 -6.44 0.43 -15.65
N ALA A 221 -5.65 -0.21 -16.53
CA ALA A 221 -4.54 0.45 -17.22
C ALA A 221 -4.98 1.67 -18.03
N ARG A 222 -6.14 1.58 -18.71
CA ARG A 222 -6.69 2.70 -19.47
C ARG A 222 -7.05 3.88 -18.54
N LEU A 223 -7.81 3.63 -17.47
CA LEU A 223 -8.15 4.67 -16.50
C LEU A 223 -6.91 5.29 -15.85
N ARG A 224 -5.91 4.46 -15.54
CA ARG A 224 -4.63 4.94 -14.98
C ARG A 224 -3.85 5.83 -15.96
N GLY A 225 -3.84 5.49 -17.24
CA GLY A 225 -3.20 6.32 -18.28
C GLY A 225 -3.79 7.72 -18.37
N GLU A 226 -5.09 7.87 -18.10
CA GLU A 226 -5.79 9.16 -18.10
C GLU A 226 -5.54 9.99 -16.83
N LEU A 227 -4.89 9.41 -15.80
CA LEU A 227 -4.50 10.06 -14.55
C LEU A 227 -3.00 10.42 -14.55
N SER A 228 -2.53 10.91 -15.68
CA SER A 228 -1.16 11.36 -15.90
C SER A 228 -1.14 12.74 -16.60
N LEU A 229 -0.01 13.42 -16.53
CA LEU A 229 0.24 14.62 -17.33
C LEU A 229 1.07 14.26 -18.56
N GLU A 230 0.60 14.67 -19.72
CA GLU A 230 1.36 14.60 -20.96
C GLU A 230 1.47 16.00 -21.58
N GLY A 231 2.69 16.45 -21.81
CA GLY A 231 2.92 17.81 -22.31
C GLY A 231 2.38 18.93 -21.41
N GLY A 232 2.28 18.68 -20.09
CA GLY A 232 1.74 19.64 -19.11
C GLY A 232 0.21 19.73 -19.06
N LYS A 233 -0.50 18.86 -19.79
CA LYS A 233 -1.98 18.82 -19.79
C LYS A 233 -2.48 17.49 -19.22
N VAL A 234 -3.59 17.55 -18.50
CA VAL A 234 -4.31 16.37 -18.00
C VAL A 234 -5.20 15.85 -19.12
N HIS A 235 -5.18 14.54 -19.37
CA HIS A 235 -6.09 13.90 -20.32
C HIS A 235 -7.53 13.89 -19.79
N PRO A 236 -8.56 14.03 -20.65
CA PRO A 236 -9.94 13.84 -20.21
C PRO A 236 -10.13 12.46 -19.58
N PHE A 237 -10.72 12.42 -18.38
CA PHE A 237 -10.98 11.16 -17.68
C PHE A 237 -12.25 10.49 -18.21
N ASN A 238 -12.18 9.21 -18.51
CA ASN A 238 -13.29 8.44 -19.05
C ASN A 238 -14.28 8.01 -17.95
N VAL A 239 -15.16 8.92 -17.58
CA VAL A 239 -16.20 8.72 -16.56
C VAL A 239 -17.09 7.52 -16.89
N ALA A 240 -17.42 7.31 -18.18
CA ALA A 240 -18.22 6.16 -18.62
C ALA A 240 -17.51 4.82 -18.38
N LEU A 241 -16.20 4.74 -18.64
CA LEU A 241 -15.41 3.53 -18.35
C LEU A 241 -15.29 3.30 -16.85
N ALA A 242 -15.12 4.36 -16.04
CA ALA A 242 -15.07 4.26 -14.58
C ALA A 242 -16.42 3.78 -14.01
N HIS A 243 -17.54 4.23 -14.57
CA HIS A 243 -18.87 3.72 -14.21
C HIS A 243 -19.07 2.26 -14.65
N ALA A 244 -18.70 1.91 -15.88
CA ALA A 244 -18.76 0.53 -16.34
C ALA A 244 -17.93 -0.41 -15.46
N LEU A 245 -16.70 0.00 -15.09
CA LEU A 245 -15.86 -0.78 -14.17
C LEU A 245 -16.50 -0.91 -12.79
N TYR A 246 -17.10 0.17 -12.24
CA TYR A 246 -17.84 0.10 -10.98
C TYR A 246 -18.98 -0.92 -11.05
N ARG A 247 -19.79 -0.89 -12.12
CA ARG A 247 -20.90 -1.86 -12.31
C ARG A 247 -20.40 -3.30 -12.46
N ASP A 248 -19.33 -3.50 -13.19
CA ASP A 248 -18.71 -4.83 -13.34
C ASP A 248 -18.21 -5.38 -11.99
N LEU A 249 -17.59 -4.52 -11.15
CA LEU A 249 -16.97 -4.93 -9.89
C LEU A 249 -17.94 -5.01 -8.72
N VAL A 250 -18.88 -4.07 -8.62
CA VAL A 250 -19.73 -3.87 -7.42
C VAL A 250 -21.16 -4.32 -7.68
N GLY A 251 -21.62 -4.28 -8.94
CA GLY A 251 -22.99 -4.63 -9.30
C GLY A 251 -24.01 -3.80 -8.54
N SER A 252 -24.91 -4.48 -7.84
CA SER A 252 -25.97 -3.86 -7.01
C SER A 252 -25.63 -3.81 -5.51
N LEU A 253 -24.44 -4.24 -5.10
CA LEU A 253 -24.08 -4.36 -3.67
C LEU A 253 -24.25 -3.03 -2.91
N LEU A 254 -23.97 -1.92 -3.56
CA LEU A 254 -24.04 -0.57 -2.99
C LEU A 254 -25.19 0.30 -3.55
N ASP A 255 -26.15 -0.27 -4.29
CA ASP A 255 -27.30 0.50 -4.82
C ASP A 255 -28.20 1.00 -3.67
N ALA A 256 -28.27 0.26 -2.56
CA ALA A 256 -28.94 0.66 -1.33
C ALA A 256 -27.98 0.50 -0.13
N PRO A 257 -27.04 1.44 0.07
CA PRO A 257 -25.98 1.28 1.05
C PRO A 257 -26.46 1.37 2.51
N GLY A 258 -27.71 1.76 2.76
CA GLY A 258 -28.27 1.84 4.10
C GLY A 258 -27.51 2.81 5.01
N SER A 259 -27.02 2.30 6.13
CA SER A 259 -26.23 3.06 7.11
C SER A 259 -24.76 3.22 6.78
N ILE A 260 -24.24 2.59 5.69
CA ILE A 260 -22.83 2.66 5.34
C ILE A 260 -22.44 4.11 5.01
N ARG A 261 -21.45 4.61 5.71
CA ARG A 261 -20.81 5.92 5.47
C ARG A 261 -19.34 5.77 5.11
N ARG A 262 -18.72 4.67 5.56
CA ARG A 262 -17.31 4.37 5.33
C ARG A 262 -17.17 3.01 4.66
N LEU A 263 -16.38 2.96 3.60
CA LEU A 263 -16.00 1.72 2.94
C LEU A 263 -14.56 1.36 3.29
N ILE A 264 -14.39 0.17 3.82
CA ILE A 264 -13.08 -0.46 3.93
C ILE A 264 -12.94 -1.33 2.70
N VAL A 265 -12.03 -0.98 1.82
CA VAL A 265 -11.82 -1.66 0.54
C VAL A 265 -10.57 -2.52 0.64
N VAL A 266 -10.71 -3.79 0.30
CA VAL A 266 -9.61 -4.73 0.14
C VAL A 266 -9.45 -5.02 -1.35
N PRO A 267 -8.60 -4.27 -2.05
CA PRO A 267 -8.36 -4.47 -3.48
C PRO A 267 -7.37 -5.61 -3.71
N THR A 268 -7.49 -6.32 -4.85
CA THR A 268 -6.56 -7.35 -5.27
C THR A 268 -6.13 -7.18 -6.72
N GLY A 269 -4.98 -7.75 -7.09
CA GLY A 269 -4.48 -7.74 -8.47
C GLY A 269 -4.41 -6.34 -9.08
N PRO A 270 -4.95 -6.12 -10.30
CA PRO A 270 -4.88 -4.81 -10.97
C PRO A 270 -5.53 -3.65 -10.20
N LEU A 271 -6.50 -3.93 -9.33
CA LEU A 271 -7.21 -2.91 -8.54
C LEU A 271 -6.29 -2.20 -7.53
N LEU A 272 -5.17 -2.81 -7.17
CA LEU A 272 -4.16 -2.21 -6.30
C LEU A 272 -3.55 -0.92 -6.87
N SER A 273 -3.62 -0.73 -8.19
CA SER A 273 -3.07 0.46 -8.86
C SER A 273 -4.09 1.57 -9.08
N LEU A 274 -5.39 1.34 -8.83
CA LEU A 274 -6.46 2.31 -9.06
C LEU A 274 -7.21 2.60 -7.74
N PRO A 275 -7.08 3.81 -7.17
CA PRO A 275 -7.86 4.18 -6.01
C PRO A 275 -9.36 3.97 -6.23
N PRO A 276 -10.09 3.32 -5.31
CA PRO A 276 -11.54 3.14 -5.43
C PRO A 276 -12.31 4.47 -5.53
N ASP A 277 -11.74 5.53 -5.01
CA ASP A 277 -12.24 6.90 -5.00
C ASP A 277 -12.68 7.41 -6.38
N VAL A 278 -11.96 6.99 -7.44
CA VAL A 278 -12.19 7.44 -8.82
C VAL A 278 -13.20 6.60 -9.59
N LEU A 279 -13.79 5.59 -8.97
CA LEU A 279 -14.92 4.86 -9.53
C LEU A 279 -16.18 5.74 -9.50
N VAL A 280 -17.09 5.48 -10.43
CA VAL A 280 -18.31 6.27 -10.59
C VAL A 280 -19.54 5.40 -10.38
N SER A 281 -20.34 5.70 -9.36
CA SER A 281 -21.46 4.86 -8.93
C SER A 281 -22.74 5.02 -9.76
N ALA A 282 -22.91 6.15 -10.46
CA ALA A 282 -24.05 6.38 -11.34
C ALA A 282 -23.62 6.73 -12.76
N ALA A 283 -24.46 6.39 -13.73
CA ALA A 283 -24.19 6.73 -15.13
C ALA A 283 -24.00 8.24 -15.30
N PRO A 284 -23.08 8.68 -16.18
CA PRO A 284 -22.90 10.09 -16.47
C PRO A 284 -24.19 10.72 -16.98
N GLY A 285 -24.72 11.69 -16.24
CA GLY A 285 -25.90 12.45 -16.66
C GLY A 285 -25.53 13.69 -17.46
N ALA A 286 -26.52 14.26 -18.19
CA ALA A 286 -26.33 15.49 -18.94
C ALA A 286 -26.17 16.72 -18.04
N GLU A 287 -26.70 16.68 -16.81
CA GLU A 287 -26.63 17.74 -15.80
C GLU A 287 -26.31 17.15 -14.43
N GLY A 288 -25.28 17.67 -13.77
CA GLY A 288 -24.95 17.33 -12.39
C GLY A 288 -23.46 17.00 -12.13
N LYS A 289 -23.13 16.95 -10.84
CA LYS A 289 -21.79 16.54 -10.40
C LYS A 289 -21.61 15.03 -10.62
N THR A 290 -20.48 14.61 -11.17
CA THR A 290 -20.12 13.17 -11.31
C THR A 290 -20.23 12.46 -9.97
N ALA A 291 -20.91 11.31 -9.97
CA ALA A 291 -21.16 10.48 -8.79
C ALA A 291 -19.94 9.63 -8.42
N TRP A 292 -18.82 10.31 -8.12
CA TRP A 292 -17.61 9.64 -7.65
C TRP A 292 -17.86 8.86 -6.37
N LEU A 293 -17.27 7.67 -6.24
CA LEU A 293 -17.43 6.86 -5.03
C LEU A 293 -16.94 7.63 -3.78
N ALA A 294 -15.89 8.45 -3.91
CA ALA A 294 -15.42 9.36 -2.86
C ALA A 294 -16.45 10.42 -2.41
N ARG A 295 -17.46 10.74 -3.22
CA ARG A 295 -18.56 11.63 -2.78
C ARG A 295 -19.52 10.93 -1.84
N GLN A 296 -19.70 9.63 -1.98
CA GLN A 296 -20.66 8.86 -1.20
C GLN A 296 -20.05 8.33 0.10
N PHE A 297 -18.80 7.86 0.04
CA PHE A 297 -18.17 7.15 1.14
C PHE A 297 -16.80 7.74 1.49
N ALA A 298 -16.47 7.71 2.78
CA ALA A 298 -15.08 7.82 3.21
C ALA A 298 -14.39 6.46 3.00
N ILE A 299 -13.30 6.44 2.26
CA ILE A 299 -12.65 5.21 1.83
C ILE A 299 -11.36 4.97 2.61
N LEU A 300 -11.25 3.78 3.18
CA LEU A 300 -10.05 3.23 3.78
C LEU A 300 -9.63 2.00 2.96
N VAL A 301 -8.38 1.89 2.62
CA VAL A 301 -7.83 0.71 1.95
C VAL A 301 -7.18 -0.19 3.00
N ALA A 302 -7.57 -1.46 3.04
CA ALA A 302 -6.88 -2.47 3.83
C ALA A 302 -6.13 -3.41 2.86
N PRO A 303 -4.86 -3.73 3.14
CA PRO A 303 -4.09 -4.62 2.26
C PRO A 303 -4.69 -6.01 2.16
N ASP A 304 -5.23 -6.53 3.26
CA ASP A 304 -6.07 -7.73 3.35
C ASP A 304 -6.95 -7.68 4.61
N VAL A 305 -7.86 -8.64 4.73
CA VAL A 305 -8.79 -8.77 5.86
C VAL A 305 -8.05 -8.97 7.19
N ARG A 306 -6.98 -9.74 7.18
CA ARG A 306 -6.19 -10.05 8.38
C ARG A 306 -5.40 -8.83 8.86
N SER A 307 -4.81 -8.07 7.94
CA SER A 307 -4.13 -6.80 8.25
C SER A 307 -5.06 -5.82 8.94
N LEU A 308 -6.31 -5.72 8.47
CA LEU A 308 -7.34 -4.90 9.11
C LEU A 308 -7.58 -5.36 10.55
N MET A 309 -7.78 -6.67 10.76
CA MET A 309 -7.95 -7.27 12.09
C MET A 309 -6.75 -6.98 13.00
N GLY A 310 -5.54 -7.14 12.46
CA GLY A 310 -4.29 -6.87 13.16
C GLY A 310 -4.21 -5.43 13.63
N LEU A 311 -4.35 -4.48 12.72
CA LEU A 311 -4.22 -3.05 13.00
C LEU A 311 -5.29 -2.54 13.97
N ARG A 312 -6.55 -2.94 13.81
CA ARG A 312 -7.63 -2.58 14.73
C ARG A 312 -7.47 -3.19 16.11
N GLY A 313 -6.90 -4.38 16.18
CA GLY A 313 -6.58 -5.03 17.45
C GLY A 313 -5.45 -4.38 18.25
N LEU A 314 -4.72 -3.41 17.69
CA LEU A 314 -3.72 -2.62 18.42
C LEU A 314 -4.32 -1.59 19.41
N GLY A 315 -5.66 -1.52 19.48
CA GLY A 315 -6.38 -0.59 20.35
C GLY A 315 -6.52 0.80 19.73
N GLN A 316 -7.18 1.70 20.47
CA GLN A 316 -7.36 3.07 20.00
C GLN A 316 -6.03 3.79 19.85
N SER A 317 -5.92 4.60 18.80
CA SER A 317 -4.80 5.52 18.64
C SER A 317 -4.68 6.44 19.85
N PRO A 318 -3.47 6.73 20.32
CA PRO A 318 -3.26 7.78 21.31
C PRO A 318 -3.96 9.07 20.87
N SER A 319 -4.40 9.87 21.82
CA SER A 319 -4.96 11.20 21.52
C SER A 319 -3.95 12.03 20.73
N ILE A 320 -4.42 12.85 19.78
CA ILE A 320 -3.61 13.79 18.96
C ILE A 320 -2.71 14.72 19.80
N ALA A 321 -2.73 14.58 21.11
CA ALA A 321 -1.88 15.34 22.03
C ALA A 321 -0.38 15.01 21.94
N SER A 322 0.00 13.90 21.33
CA SER A 322 1.39 13.44 21.18
C SER A 322 1.96 13.86 19.82
N GLY A 323 3.05 14.49 19.80
CA GLY A 323 3.95 15.03 18.80
C GLY A 323 3.75 14.78 17.29
N PHE A 324 4.01 15.82 16.52
CA PHE A 324 4.13 15.80 15.06
C PHE A 324 5.60 15.90 14.64
N LEU A 325 5.99 15.20 13.59
CA LEU A 325 7.25 15.40 12.87
C LEU A 325 6.96 15.62 11.39
N GLY A 326 7.38 16.76 10.85
CA GLY A 326 7.35 17.07 9.42
C GLY A 326 8.75 17.17 8.84
N VAL A 327 9.00 16.50 7.73
CA VAL A 327 10.22 16.63 6.93
C VAL A 327 9.84 17.17 5.56
N GLY A 328 10.35 18.34 5.19
CA GLY A 328 10.00 18.99 3.94
C GLY A 328 11.13 19.85 3.38
N HIS A 329 11.04 20.18 2.08
CA HIS A 329 12.00 21.02 1.38
C HIS A 329 13.48 20.69 1.67
N PRO A 330 13.92 19.41 1.54
CA PRO A 330 15.32 19.07 1.75
C PRO A 330 16.23 19.86 0.78
N GLN A 331 17.35 20.35 1.27
CA GLN A 331 18.37 20.94 0.43
C GLN A 331 19.22 19.86 -0.21
N PHE A 332 18.93 19.52 -1.47
CA PHE A 332 19.58 18.42 -2.18
C PHE A 332 21.01 18.72 -2.61
N ALA A 333 21.30 19.97 -2.95
CA ALA A 333 22.64 20.42 -3.35
C ALA A 333 23.21 21.43 -2.37
N ALA A 334 24.54 21.41 -2.18
CA ALA A 334 25.21 22.43 -1.40
C ALA A 334 24.96 23.83 -1.99
N ARG A 335 24.57 24.79 -1.17
CA ARG A 335 24.34 26.17 -1.59
C ARG A 335 25.68 26.84 -1.85
N PRO A 336 25.91 27.52 -3.00
CA PRO A 336 27.12 28.30 -3.20
C PRO A 336 27.21 29.36 -2.11
N ALA A 337 28.37 29.52 -1.50
CA ALA A 337 28.60 30.54 -0.48
C ALA A 337 28.24 31.94 -1.05
N GLY A 338 27.29 32.65 -0.41
CA GLY A 338 26.83 33.98 -0.83
C GLY A 338 25.55 34.01 -1.68
N ALA A 339 24.94 32.89 -2.01
CA ALA A 339 23.65 32.89 -2.71
C ALA A 339 22.51 33.37 -1.79
N ALA A 340 21.80 34.42 -2.21
CA ALA A 340 20.60 34.89 -1.51
C ALA A 340 19.52 33.79 -1.48
N PRO A 341 18.61 33.76 -0.44
CA PRO A 341 17.47 32.85 -0.43
C PRO A 341 16.69 33.03 -1.75
N ALA A 342 16.41 31.91 -2.41
CA ALA A 342 15.65 31.92 -3.65
C ALA A 342 14.29 32.56 -3.37
N LYS A 343 14.04 33.75 -3.92
CA LYS A 343 12.72 34.36 -3.92
C LYS A 343 11.75 33.37 -4.59
N GLN A 344 10.61 33.15 -3.94
CA GLN A 344 9.49 32.38 -4.48
C GLN A 344 9.25 32.81 -5.94
N ALA A 345 9.58 31.95 -6.87
CA ALA A 345 9.19 32.10 -8.25
C ALA A 345 7.72 31.74 -8.35
N SER A 346 6.86 32.74 -8.37
CA SER A 346 5.42 32.64 -8.57
C SER A 346 5.06 32.39 -10.04
N ASP A 347 5.72 31.45 -10.70
CA ASP A 347 5.30 31.03 -12.03
C ASP A 347 4.48 29.74 -11.94
N ALA A 348 3.19 29.90 -12.25
CA ALA A 348 2.12 28.95 -12.24
C ALA A 348 2.21 27.88 -13.35
N SER A 349 3.37 27.38 -13.66
CA SER A 349 3.48 26.10 -14.37
C SER A 349 3.51 24.99 -13.34
N ALA A 350 2.52 24.10 -13.39
CA ALA A 350 2.32 22.98 -12.50
C ALA A 350 3.63 22.20 -12.29
N LYS A 351 4.42 22.58 -11.27
CA LYS A 351 5.60 21.83 -10.86
C LYS A 351 5.10 20.54 -10.21
N GLN A 352 5.16 19.46 -10.95
CA GLN A 352 4.94 18.12 -10.43
C GLN A 352 6.01 17.77 -9.40
N ARG A 353 5.63 17.11 -8.32
CA ARG A 353 6.56 16.40 -7.41
C ARG A 353 7.04 15.08 -8.02
N GLY A 354 7.12 14.99 -9.31
CA GLY A 354 7.62 13.86 -10.06
C GLY A 354 8.67 14.36 -11.01
N LEU A 355 9.72 13.63 -11.07
CA LEU A 355 10.89 13.83 -11.87
C LEU A 355 10.58 14.40 -13.26
N GLN A 356 11.19 15.51 -13.59
CA GLN A 356 11.84 15.58 -14.89
C GLN A 356 13.08 14.69 -14.78
N ILE A 357 12.89 13.37 -14.87
CA ILE A 357 14.00 12.44 -15.00
C ILE A 357 14.65 12.73 -16.34
N VAL A 358 15.95 12.97 -16.28
CA VAL A 358 16.82 12.70 -17.42
C VAL A 358 16.48 11.28 -17.90
N PRO A 359 16.22 11.06 -19.20
CA PRO A 359 15.79 9.75 -19.71
C PRO A 359 16.66 8.65 -19.13
N SER A 360 16.05 7.60 -18.60
CA SER A 360 16.77 6.44 -18.08
C SER A 360 17.84 6.05 -19.08
N PRO A 361 19.12 6.06 -18.71
CA PRO A 361 20.13 5.50 -19.56
C PRO A 361 19.76 4.02 -19.74
N GLY A 362 19.69 3.56 -20.98
CA GLY A 362 19.42 2.17 -21.30
C GLY A 362 20.29 1.24 -20.46
N LYS A 363 19.79 0.02 -20.20
CA LYS A 363 20.41 -1.03 -19.35
C LYS A 363 21.93 -0.92 -19.26
N ILE A 364 22.39 -0.52 -18.07
CA ILE A 364 23.82 -0.33 -17.83
C ILE A 364 24.42 -1.65 -17.33
N PRO A 365 25.62 -2.01 -17.78
CA PRO A 365 26.32 -3.17 -17.27
C PRO A 365 26.58 -3.05 -15.76
N SER A 366 26.47 -4.16 -15.02
CA SER A 366 26.68 -4.25 -13.58
C SER A 366 28.03 -3.66 -13.10
N ASP A 367 29.02 -3.65 -13.95
CA ASP A 367 30.36 -3.13 -13.66
C ASP A 367 30.39 -1.60 -13.54
N ALA A 368 29.48 -0.90 -14.22
CA ALA A 368 29.33 0.55 -14.10
C ALA A 368 28.79 1.01 -12.74
N CYS A 369 28.14 0.10 -11.99
CA CYS A 369 27.64 0.40 -10.66
C CYS A 369 28.75 0.47 -9.58
N ALA A 370 29.89 -0.17 -9.79
CA ALA A 370 31.00 -0.12 -8.84
C ALA A 370 31.66 1.27 -8.79
N GLU A 371 31.66 1.99 -9.92
CA GLU A 371 32.33 3.29 -10.06
C GLU A 371 31.39 4.51 -9.91
N ASN A 372 30.05 4.32 -10.03
CA ASN A 372 29.07 5.42 -10.12
C ASN A 372 28.05 5.44 -8.97
N ARG A 373 28.34 4.85 -7.81
CA ARG A 373 27.45 4.82 -6.63
C ARG A 373 27.44 6.13 -5.82
N ASP A 374 27.69 7.27 -6.40
CA ASP A 374 27.57 8.51 -5.64
C ASP A 374 26.09 8.95 -5.51
N ALA A 375 25.42 8.38 -4.50
CA ALA A 375 24.04 8.72 -4.15
C ALA A 375 23.88 10.23 -3.91
N ARG A 376 24.88 10.89 -3.29
CA ARG A 376 24.87 12.35 -3.07
C ARG A 376 24.85 13.13 -4.36
N ALA A 377 25.65 12.73 -5.34
CA ALA A 377 25.68 13.39 -6.64
C ALA A 377 24.36 13.19 -7.42
N GLN A 378 23.67 12.09 -7.21
CA GLN A 378 22.36 11.87 -7.80
C GLN A 378 21.27 12.67 -7.09
N VAL A 379 21.25 12.67 -5.76
CA VAL A 379 20.33 13.48 -4.94
C VAL A 379 20.49 14.98 -5.25
N ALA A 380 21.72 15.46 -5.45
CA ALA A 380 22.01 16.86 -5.77
C ALA A 380 21.37 17.35 -7.08
N LYS A 381 20.95 16.44 -7.98
CA LYS A 381 20.29 16.74 -9.25
C LYS A 381 18.76 16.85 -9.12
N LEU A 382 18.20 16.48 -7.98
CA LEU A 382 16.75 16.52 -7.77
C LEU A 382 16.24 17.97 -7.74
N VAL A 383 15.03 18.16 -8.27
CA VAL A 383 14.38 19.47 -8.29
C VAL A 383 13.97 19.88 -6.87
N PRO A 384 14.31 21.07 -6.40
CA PRO A 384 13.84 21.56 -5.10
C PRO A 384 12.31 21.64 -5.02
N LEU A 385 11.77 21.37 -3.83
CA LEU A 385 10.32 21.39 -3.53
C LEU A 385 9.99 22.43 -2.47
N PRO A 386 10.09 23.75 -2.76
CA PRO A 386 9.89 24.79 -1.76
C PRO A 386 8.51 24.77 -1.11
N GLU A 387 7.46 24.38 -1.86
CA GLU A 387 6.08 24.30 -1.37
C GLU A 387 5.91 23.21 -0.29
N SER A 388 6.82 22.26 -0.21
CA SER A 388 6.77 21.21 0.81
C SER A 388 7.18 21.72 2.21
N ALA A 389 7.88 22.87 2.29
CA ALA A 389 8.09 23.55 3.56
C ALA A 389 6.77 24.09 4.12
N ASP A 390 5.99 24.78 3.29
CA ASP A 390 4.68 25.32 3.68
C ASP A 390 3.74 24.17 4.11
N GLU A 391 3.78 23.06 3.39
CA GLU A 391 2.96 21.89 3.69
C GLU A 391 3.16 21.37 5.12
N VAL A 392 4.41 21.07 5.50
CA VAL A 392 4.70 20.51 6.83
C VAL A 392 4.54 21.56 7.95
N GLN A 393 4.80 22.83 7.65
CA GLN A 393 4.56 23.94 8.60
C GLN A 393 3.06 24.14 8.86
N LEU A 394 2.22 24.12 7.81
CA LEU A 394 0.77 24.25 7.93
C LEU A 394 0.14 23.06 8.67
N MET A 395 0.65 21.83 8.44
CA MET A 395 0.24 20.67 9.25
C MET A 395 0.59 20.84 10.72
N SER A 396 1.83 21.27 11.02
CA SER A 396 2.27 21.55 12.39
C SER A 396 1.41 22.61 13.06
N ALA A 397 1.14 23.71 12.37
CA ALA A 397 0.29 24.79 12.87
C ALA A 397 -1.16 24.34 13.15
N ALA A 398 -1.71 23.46 12.31
CA ALA A 398 -3.06 22.91 12.47
C ALA A 398 -3.21 22.07 13.76
N LEU A 399 -2.14 21.49 14.27
CA LEU A 399 -2.13 20.68 15.48
C LEU A 399 -1.93 21.51 16.76
N GLY A 400 -1.57 22.77 16.62
CA GLY A 400 -1.39 23.74 17.72
C GLY A 400 0.07 23.98 18.12
N PRO A 401 0.31 25.08 18.87
CA PRO A 401 1.65 25.49 19.23
C PRO A 401 2.40 24.45 20.10
N GLY A 402 3.68 24.27 19.82
CA GLY A 402 4.57 23.38 20.59
C GLY A 402 4.39 21.89 20.35
N LYS A 403 3.47 21.47 19.47
CA LYS A 403 3.22 20.05 19.19
C LYS A 403 4.03 19.49 18.02
N GLY A 404 4.67 20.35 17.23
CA GLY A 404 5.34 19.96 16.00
C GLY A 404 6.84 20.22 16.02
N MET A 405 7.61 19.24 15.55
CA MET A 405 8.99 19.37 15.10
C MET A 405 8.98 19.39 13.58
N VAL A 406 9.68 20.33 12.96
CA VAL A 406 9.77 20.46 11.51
C VAL A 406 11.25 20.50 11.11
N LEU A 407 11.64 19.58 10.21
CA LEU A 407 12.98 19.49 9.64
C LEU A 407 12.92 20.00 8.20
N LEU A 408 13.59 21.11 7.92
CA LEU A 408 13.60 21.78 6.62
C LEU A 408 15.03 21.99 6.14
N GLU A 409 15.19 22.15 4.85
CA GLU A 409 16.42 22.50 4.17
C GLU A 409 17.60 21.61 4.61
N GLU A 410 18.67 22.19 5.16
CA GLU A 410 19.87 21.50 5.63
C GLU A 410 19.63 20.59 6.85
N LYS A 411 18.53 20.82 7.57
CA LYS A 411 18.14 19.97 8.72
C LYS A 411 17.29 18.76 8.32
N ALA A 412 16.83 18.68 7.09
CA ALA A 412 16.05 17.55 6.60
C ALA A 412 16.95 16.35 6.26
N THR A 413 17.82 15.92 7.16
CA THR A 413 18.82 14.85 7.01
C THR A 413 18.44 13.59 7.76
N LYS A 414 19.06 12.45 7.41
CA LYS A 414 18.92 11.21 8.18
C LYS A 414 19.46 11.36 9.61
N SER A 415 20.54 12.12 9.79
CA SER A 415 21.12 12.38 11.10
C SER A 415 20.16 13.11 12.04
N GLU A 416 19.48 14.16 11.58
CA GLU A 416 18.48 14.88 12.39
C GLU A 416 17.23 14.01 12.63
N LEU A 417 16.81 13.21 11.64
CA LEU A 417 15.72 12.26 11.79
C LEU A 417 16.00 11.22 12.87
N ARG A 418 17.24 10.71 12.96
CA ARG A 418 17.66 9.75 14.00
C ARG A 418 17.68 10.36 15.41
N LYS A 419 17.92 11.66 15.54
CA LYS A 419 17.89 12.38 16.83
C LYS A 419 16.46 12.65 17.29
N ALA A 420 15.49 12.66 16.37
CA ALA A 420 14.09 12.81 16.72
C ALA A 420 13.61 11.55 17.45
N ASP A 421 12.93 11.72 18.57
CA ASP A 421 12.27 10.60 19.26
C ASP A 421 10.99 10.21 18.50
N LEU A 422 11.16 9.29 17.53
CA LEU A 422 10.10 8.89 16.60
C LEU A 422 8.99 8.08 17.27
N GLU A 423 9.30 7.40 18.38
CA GLU A 423 8.31 6.62 19.15
C GLU A 423 7.26 7.53 19.80
N THR A 424 7.59 8.80 20.03
CA THR A 424 6.68 9.80 20.62
C THR A 424 5.86 10.57 19.58
N LYS A 425 6.07 10.33 18.29
CA LYS A 425 5.38 11.05 17.23
C LYS A 425 4.13 10.30 16.80
N ASP A 426 2.99 10.96 16.96
CA ASP A 426 1.69 10.44 16.53
C ASP A 426 1.50 10.55 15.02
N ILE A 427 1.98 11.66 14.43
CA ILE A 427 1.93 11.92 13.00
C ILE A 427 3.35 12.21 12.51
N ILE A 428 3.76 11.50 11.46
CA ILE A 428 5.03 11.74 10.77
C ILE A 428 4.72 12.03 9.29
N ALA A 429 5.19 13.18 8.78
CA ALA A 429 4.96 13.59 7.40
C ALA A 429 6.29 13.76 6.65
N PHE A 430 6.39 13.11 5.50
CA PHE A 430 7.48 13.28 4.55
C PHE A 430 6.94 13.96 3.29
N ALA A 431 7.29 15.23 3.10
CA ALA A 431 6.94 16.02 1.93
C ALA A 431 8.21 16.22 1.09
N THR A 432 8.57 15.19 0.32
CA THR A 432 9.79 15.14 -0.46
C THR A 432 9.64 14.28 -1.71
N HIS A 433 10.71 13.98 -2.45
CA HIS A 433 10.67 12.99 -3.53
C HIS A 433 10.65 11.57 -2.99
N GLY A 434 9.71 10.76 -3.50
CA GLY A 434 9.75 9.31 -3.42
C GLY A 434 10.43 8.78 -4.69
N LEU A 435 11.42 7.93 -4.51
CA LEU A 435 12.27 7.41 -5.58
C LEU A 435 12.08 5.90 -5.66
N LEU A 436 11.82 5.41 -6.87
CA LEU A 436 11.79 3.99 -7.18
C LEU A 436 13.22 3.50 -7.52
N PRO A 437 13.50 2.19 -7.47
CA PRO A 437 14.81 1.66 -7.81
C PRO A 437 15.31 2.08 -9.20
N GLU A 438 14.42 2.24 -10.17
CA GLU A 438 14.70 2.66 -11.54
C GLU A 438 14.94 4.17 -11.71
N ASP A 439 14.61 4.98 -10.70
CA ASP A 439 14.77 6.44 -10.75
C ASP A 439 16.21 6.87 -10.49
N LEU A 440 17.00 6.02 -9.85
CA LEU A 440 18.39 6.28 -9.50
C LEU A 440 19.30 5.20 -10.03
N PHE A 441 20.51 5.61 -10.36
CA PHE A 441 21.57 4.71 -10.79
C PHE A 441 22.01 3.78 -9.66
N CYS A 442 21.97 2.47 -9.90
CA CYS A 442 22.51 1.47 -8.98
C CYS A 442 21.87 1.41 -7.60
N GLU A 443 20.68 1.94 -7.45
CA GLU A 443 19.83 1.72 -6.29
C GLU A 443 18.84 0.57 -6.57
N ASN A 444 18.71 -0.33 -5.58
CA ASN A 444 17.92 -1.56 -5.73
C ASN A 444 16.65 -1.54 -4.86
N GLU A 445 16.44 -0.48 -4.10
CA GLU A 445 15.30 -0.34 -3.21
C GLU A 445 14.70 1.07 -3.26
N PRO A 446 13.39 1.22 -3.05
CA PRO A 446 12.76 2.52 -3.04
C PRO A 446 13.25 3.34 -1.84
N SER A 447 13.30 4.66 -2.00
CA SER A 447 13.82 5.58 -0.99
C SER A 447 13.07 6.92 -0.97
N LEU A 448 13.21 7.66 0.13
CA LEU A 448 12.83 9.07 0.24
C LEU A 448 14.09 9.92 0.12
N ALA A 449 14.02 10.99 -0.68
CA ALA A 449 15.14 11.91 -0.81
C ALA A 449 15.15 12.89 0.37
N LEU A 450 16.28 12.96 1.04
CA LEU A 450 16.57 13.91 2.13
C LEU A 450 17.78 14.78 1.76
N ALA A 451 18.07 15.78 2.56
CA ALA A 451 19.32 16.53 2.44
C ALA A 451 20.49 15.61 2.79
N PRO A 452 21.55 15.56 1.98
CA PRO A 452 22.76 14.86 2.36
C PRO A 452 23.40 15.49 3.60
N GLY A 453 23.83 14.67 4.56
CA GLY A 453 24.54 15.14 5.74
C GLY A 453 25.93 15.68 5.45
N SER A 454 26.78 15.84 6.47
CA SER A 454 28.13 16.37 6.33
C SER A 454 28.97 15.61 5.31
N PRO A 455 29.84 16.29 4.54
CA PRO A 455 30.81 15.61 3.69
C PRO A 455 31.64 14.60 4.49
N GLY A 456 31.72 13.36 4.01
CA GLY A 456 32.44 12.26 4.69
C GLY A 456 31.57 11.33 5.52
N ASP A 457 30.32 11.66 5.82
CA ASP A 457 29.38 10.74 6.43
C ASP A 457 28.69 9.86 5.36
N ALA A 458 29.23 8.67 5.14
CA ALA A 458 28.69 7.72 4.17
C ALA A 458 27.29 7.19 4.54
N GLN A 459 26.89 7.30 5.81
CA GLN A 459 25.57 6.85 6.27
C GLN A 459 24.47 7.90 6.05
N ASP A 460 24.86 9.15 5.79
CA ASP A 460 23.93 10.27 5.54
C ASP A 460 24.09 10.78 4.10
N ASP A 461 23.86 9.89 3.15
CA ASP A 461 24.00 10.12 1.71
C ASP A 461 22.82 10.85 1.06
N GLY A 462 21.78 11.17 1.83
CA GLY A 462 20.57 11.83 1.36
C GLY A 462 19.47 10.87 0.87
N LEU A 463 19.68 9.54 0.94
CA LEU A 463 18.65 8.55 0.60
C LEU A 463 18.21 7.79 1.85
N LEU A 464 16.98 8.01 2.27
CA LEU A 464 16.33 7.23 3.33
C LEU A 464 15.66 6.01 2.69
N ARG A 465 16.38 4.90 2.67
CA ARG A 465 15.97 3.66 2.00
C ARG A 465 14.89 2.89 2.76
N ALA A 466 14.10 2.11 2.06
CA ALA A 466 13.06 1.26 2.65
C ALA A 466 13.61 0.34 3.75
N SER A 467 14.80 -0.23 3.57
CA SER A 467 15.47 -1.04 4.59
C SER A 467 15.82 -0.23 5.86
N GLU A 468 16.24 1.03 5.72
CA GLU A 468 16.52 1.91 6.87
C GLU A 468 15.23 2.30 7.60
N ILE A 469 14.16 2.60 6.83
CA ILE A 469 12.83 2.89 7.40
C ILE A 469 12.30 1.71 8.20
N ALA A 470 12.40 0.50 7.68
CA ALA A 470 11.92 -0.72 8.35
C ALA A 470 12.62 -0.96 9.71
N MET A 471 13.86 -0.48 9.87
CA MET A 471 14.61 -0.56 11.13
C MET A 471 14.22 0.53 12.15
N MET A 472 13.45 1.54 11.76
CA MET A 472 12.99 2.59 12.68
C MET A 472 12.00 2.03 13.69
N LYS A 473 11.88 2.72 14.83
CA LYS A 473 10.87 2.42 15.85
C LYS A 473 9.85 3.54 15.84
N LEU A 474 8.68 3.25 15.28
CA LEU A 474 7.56 4.17 15.24
C LEU A 474 6.41 3.66 16.13
N ASN A 475 5.59 4.59 16.60
CA ASN A 475 4.28 4.32 17.18
C ASN A 475 3.25 5.30 16.59
N ALA A 476 3.45 5.65 15.33
CA ALA A 476 2.67 6.67 14.63
C ALA A 476 1.26 6.15 14.28
N THR A 477 0.24 6.95 14.58
CA THR A 477 -1.12 6.68 14.11
C THR A 477 -1.25 6.93 12.61
N LEU A 478 -0.44 7.86 12.08
CA LEU A 478 -0.40 8.16 10.65
C LEU A 478 1.00 8.54 10.20
N VAL A 479 1.45 7.90 9.13
CA VAL A 479 2.57 8.38 8.31
C VAL A 479 2.00 8.96 7.01
N ILE A 480 2.34 10.22 6.70
CA ILE A 480 1.95 10.91 5.46
C ILE A 480 3.14 10.87 4.51
N LEU A 481 2.98 10.18 3.39
CA LEU A 481 3.94 10.14 2.30
C LEU A 481 3.47 11.06 1.18
N SER A 482 3.76 12.33 1.33
CA SER A 482 3.51 13.34 0.29
C SER A 482 4.65 13.32 -0.73
N ALA A 483 4.87 12.13 -1.30
CA ALA A 483 5.96 11.81 -2.21
C ALA A 483 5.39 10.95 -3.35
N CYS A 484 5.98 11.03 -4.54
CA CYS A 484 5.43 10.38 -5.73
C CYS A 484 5.47 8.85 -5.66
N ASN A 485 4.45 8.19 -6.22
CA ASN A 485 4.38 6.72 -6.39
C ASN A 485 4.56 5.88 -5.11
N THR A 486 4.24 6.43 -3.94
CA THR A 486 4.43 5.72 -2.65
C THR A 486 3.37 4.63 -2.40
N ALA A 487 2.26 4.61 -3.15
CA ALA A 487 1.27 3.54 -3.17
C ALA A 487 1.33 2.72 -4.48
N GLY A 488 2.15 3.13 -5.45
CA GLY A 488 2.25 2.44 -6.74
C GLY A 488 2.90 1.05 -6.58
N ALA A 489 2.35 0.05 -7.25
CA ALA A 489 3.06 -1.19 -7.51
C ALA A 489 4.29 -0.90 -8.38
N ASP A 490 5.39 -1.63 -8.18
CA ASP A 490 6.72 -1.47 -8.83
C ASP A 490 6.67 -1.42 -10.37
N GLY A 491 6.01 -0.39 -10.94
CA GLY A 491 5.86 -0.18 -12.40
C GLY A 491 5.10 -1.28 -13.15
N GLN A 492 4.79 -2.41 -12.54
CA GLN A 492 4.05 -3.51 -13.17
C GLN A 492 2.58 -3.49 -12.73
N LEU A 493 1.67 -3.39 -13.68
CA LEU A 493 0.23 -3.57 -13.47
C LEU A 493 -0.05 -4.97 -12.92
N GLY A 494 -0.39 -5.06 -11.64
CA GLY A 494 -0.60 -6.32 -10.93
C GLY A 494 0.57 -6.73 -10.01
N GLY A 495 1.55 -5.83 -9.79
CA GLY A 495 2.54 -5.95 -8.72
C GLY A 495 1.94 -5.76 -7.32
N GLU A 496 2.77 -5.86 -6.29
CA GLU A 496 2.36 -5.82 -4.89
C GLU A 496 1.56 -4.56 -4.50
N SER A 497 0.65 -4.71 -3.54
CA SER A 497 -0.39 -3.77 -3.14
C SER A 497 0.08 -2.42 -2.56
N LEU A 498 1.34 -2.33 -2.18
CA LEU A 498 1.95 -1.14 -1.61
C LEU A 498 3.41 -1.09 -2.03
N SER A 499 3.90 0.11 -2.34
CA SER A 499 5.32 0.31 -2.60
C SER A 499 6.16 -0.20 -1.42
N GLY A 500 7.40 -0.59 -1.69
CA GLY A 500 8.34 -0.98 -0.66
C GLY A 500 8.45 0.05 0.47
N LEU A 501 8.24 1.35 0.17
CA LEU A 501 8.23 2.43 1.18
C LEU A 501 7.06 2.31 2.16
N ALA A 502 5.83 2.21 1.67
CA ALA A 502 4.67 2.11 2.56
C ALA A 502 4.73 0.85 3.42
N ARG A 503 5.20 -0.27 2.84
CA ARG A 503 5.47 -1.50 3.58
C ARG A 503 6.50 -1.29 4.69
N ALA A 504 7.60 -0.61 4.41
CA ALA A 504 8.64 -0.32 5.38
C ALA A 504 8.13 0.49 6.58
N PHE A 505 7.22 1.45 6.36
CA PHE A 505 6.59 2.20 7.44
C PHE A 505 5.66 1.35 8.32
N PHE A 506 4.93 0.39 7.76
CA PHE A 506 4.19 -0.58 8.56
C PHE A 506 5.13 -1.45 9.40
N TYR A 507 6.25 -1.90 8.83
CA TYR A 507 7.30 -2.61 9.59
C TYR A 507 7.83 -1.78 10.75
N ALA A 508 8.09 -0.49 10.49
CA ALA A 508 8.58 0.43 11.49
C ALA A 508 7.60 0.67 12.65
N GLY A 509 6.28 0.51 12.42
CA GLY A 509 5.26 0.67 13.45
C GLY A 509 4.14 1.66 13.14
N ALA A 510 4.00 2.11 11.90
CA ALA A 510 2.88 2.94 11.48
C ALA A 510 1.55 2.15 11.50
N ARG A 511 0.47 2.76 11.99
CA ARG A 511 -0.88 2.16 11.99
C ARG A 511 -1.65 2.46 10.73
N ASN A 512 -1.41 3.63 10.15
CA ASN A 512 -1.96 4.05 8.87
C ASN A 512 -0.86 4.75 8.06
N VAL A 513 -0.94 4.62 6.75
CA VAL A 513 -0.08 5.32 5.80
C VAL A 513 -0.97 6.03 4.79
N LEU A 514 -0.82 7.33 4.63
CA LEU A 514 -1.36 8.08 3.51
C LEU A 514 -0.32 8.03 2.39
N ALA A 515 -0.64 7.36 1.29
CA ALA A 515 0.27 7.13 0.18
C ALA A 515 -0.31 7.61 -1.16
N THR A 516 0.53 7.88 -2.14
CA THR A 516 0.14 8.41 -3.46
C THR A 516 0.34 7.37 -4.57
N HIS A 517 -0.61 7.33 -5.49
CA HIS A 517 -0.59 6.44 -6.66
C HIS A 517 0.07 7.05 -7.90
N TRP A 518 0.16 8.38 -7.99
CA TRP A 518 0.80 9.12 -9.07
C TRP A 518 1.25 10.50 -8.60
N PRO A 519 2.20 11.10 -9.32
CA PRO A 519 2.64 12.47 -9.04
C PRO A 519 1.51 13.48 -9.27
N ILE A 520 1.28 14.38 -8.32
CA ILE A 520 0.31 15.47 -8.42
C ILE A 520 0.97 16.83 -8.18
N PRO A 521 0.37 17.93 -8.68
CA PRO A 521 0.90 19.27 -8.44
C PRO A 521 0.99 19.60 -6.95
N SER A 522 2.07 20.27 -6.57
CA SER A 522 2.36 20.62 -5.17
C SER A 522 1.22 21.38 -4.49
N GLN A 523 0.58 22.32 -5.20
CA GLN A 523 -0.53 23.10 -4.64
C GLN A 523 -1.71 22.22 -4.20
N SER A 524 -2.17 21.30 -5.06
CA SER A 524 -3.27 20.36 -4.71
C SER A 524 -2.87 19.43 -3.58
N THR A 525 -1.61 19.01 -3.53
CA THR A 525 -1.04 18.21 -2.46
C THR A 525 -1.12 18.94 -1.12
N VAL A 526 -0.59 20.18 -1.05
CA VAL A 526 -0.62 21.01 0.16
C VAL A 526 -2.06 21.22 0.64
N GLU A 527 -2.99 21.56 -0.26
CA GLU A 527 -4.40 21.77 0.09
C GLU A 527 -5.02 20.51 0.69
N LEU A 528 -4.80 19.35 0.06
CA LEU A 528 -5.39 18.07 0.48
C LEU A 528 -4.82 17.60 1.81
N THR A 529 -3.50 17.54 1.95
CA THR A 529 -2.84 16.98 3.14
C THR A 529 -2.98 17.88 4.36
N THR A 530 -2.82 19.20 4.20
CA THR A 530 -3.06 20.15 5.30
C THR A 530 -4.52 20.24 5.69
N GLY A 531 -5.42 20.17 4.70
CA GLY A 531 -6.87 20.08 4.92
C GLY A 531 -7.25 18.85 5.75
N MET A 532 -6.71 17.69 5.41
CA MET A 532 -6.91 16.44 6.14
C MET A 532 -6.44 16.55 7.60
N VAL A 533 -5.22 17.05 7.85
CA VAL A 533 -4.70 17.21 9.22
C VAL A 533 -5.54 18.21 10.02
N ARG A 534 -5.97 19.33 9.41
CA ARG A 534 -6.84 20.31 10.05
C ARG A 534 -8.20 19.72 10.43
N LYS A 535 -8.82 18.96 9.53
CA LYS A 535 -10.11 18.30 9.78
C LYS A 535 -9.98 17.20 10.86
N ARG A 536 -8.86 16.48 10.87
CA ARG A 536 -8.56 15.54 11.94
C ARG A 536 -8.43 16.26 13.29
N ALA A 537 -7.74 17.38 13.34
CA ALA A 537 -7.60 18.21 14.54
C ALA A 537 -8.94 18.74 15.06
N SER A 538 -9.94 18.92 14.19
CA SER A 538 -11.33 19.27 14.57
C SER A 538 -12.18 18.08 14.99
N GLY A 539 -11.63 16.85 15.05
CA GLY A 539 -12.29 15.67 15.61
C GLY A 539 -12.77 14.61 14.62
N LEU A 540 -12.64 14.82 13.31
CA LEU A 540 -12.96 13.77 12.33
C LEU A 540 -11.95 12.62 12.42
N ASN A 541 -12.36 11.38 12.10
CA ASN A 541 -11.39 10.31 11.88
C ASN A 541 -10.61 10.54 10.57
N TRP A 542 -9.54 9.78 10.34
CA TRP A 542 -8.65 9.98 9.20
C TRP A 542 -9.35 9.79 7.83
N ALA A 543 -10.24 8.80 7.71
CA ALA A 543 -10.95 8.54 6.46
C ALA A 543 -11.93 9.65 6.10
N ASP A 544 -12.72 10.12 7.08
CA ASP A 544 -13.65 11.25 6.89
C ASP A 544 -12.87 12.55 6.61
N ALA A 545 -11.76 12.78 7.33
CA ALA A 545 -10.91 13.95 7.11
C ALA A 545 -10.31 13.98 5.70
N LEU A 546 -9.85 12.83 5.20
CA LEU A 546 -9.36 12.71 3.82
C LEU A 546 -10.47 12.94 2.81
N ARG A 547 -11.65 12.31 2.99
CA ARG A 547 -12.80 12.49 2.11
C ARG A 547 -13.20 13.97 2.01
N GLU A 548 -13.39 14.64 3.14
CA GLU A 548 -13.77 16.05 3.16
C GLU A 548 -12.72 16.96 2.50
N SER A 549 -11.43 16.59 2.57
CA SER A 549 -10.37 17.34 1.89
C SER A 549 -10.39 17.07 0.38
N LYS A 550 -10.63 15.83 -0.05
CA LYS A 550 -10.83 15.49 -1.46
C LYS A 550 -12.04 16.24 -2.05
N LEU A 551 -13.15 16.31 -1.32
CA LEU A 551 -14.34 17.04 -1.77
C LEU A 551 -14.08 18.54 -1.99
N GLN A 552 -13.28 19.15 -1.12
CA GLN A 552 -12.88 20.55 -1.28
C GLN A 552 -12.08 20.78 -2.58
N VAL A 553 -11.08 19.92 -2.85
CA VAL A 553 -10.28 19.98 -4.10
C VAL A 553 -11.15 19.67 -5.32
N MET A 554 -12.04 18.70 -5.21
CA MET A 554 -12.95 18.24 -6.27
C MET A 554 -14.01 19.30 -6.65
N ASP A 555 -14.47 20.11 -5.71
CA ASP A 555 -15.48 21.13 -5.93
C ASP A 555 -14.90 22.44 -6.51
N ASN A 556 -13.59 22.59 -6.54
CA ASN A 556 -12.92 23.67 -7.24
C ASN A 556 -12.83 23.31 -8.75
N PRO A 557 -13.42 24.15 -9.67
CA PRO A 557 -13.41 23.85 -11.10
C PRO A 557 -12.02 23.63 -11.70
N ALA A 558 -10.99 24.31 -11.19
CA ALA A 558 -9.61 24.18 -11.67
C ALA A 558 -8.96 22.83 -11.29
N THR A 559 -9.44 22.18 -10.26
CA THR A 559 -8.89 20.91 -9.71
C THR A 559 -9.93 19.79 -9.64
N SER A 560 -11.08 19.95 -10.31
CA SER A 560 -12.20 18.99 -10.30
C SER A 560 -11.83 17.64 -10.95
N HIS A 561 -10.83 17.60 -11.83
CA HIS A 561 -10.38 16.37 -12.46
C HIS A 561 -9.76 15.39 -11.43
N PRO A 562 -10.05 14.07 -11.50
CA PRO A 562 -9.58 13.10 -10.51
C PRO A 562 -8.06 12.98 -10.40
N PHE A 563 -7.31 13.46 -11.37
CA PHE A 563 -5.86 13.60 -11.29
C PHE A 563 -5.39 14.38 -10.05
N PHE A 564 -6.12 15.43 -9.64
CA PHE A 564 -5.71 16.33 -8.55
C PHE A 564 -6.07 15.83 -7.15
N TRP A 565 -7.11 15.01 -7.01
CA TRP A 565 -7.63 14.58 -5.69
C TRP A 565 -7.64 13.07 -5.49
N GLY A 566 -7.62 12.29 -6.59
CA GLY A 566 -7.73 10.83 -6.53
C GLY A 566 -6.43 10.11 -6.17
N ALA A 567 -5.28 10.79 -6.21
CA ALA A 567 -3.99 10.17 -6.04
C ALA A 567 -3.75 9.56 -4.65
N PHE A 568 -4.32 10.15 -3.60
CA PHE A 568 -4.08 9.73 -2.23
C PHE A 568 -5.01 8.61 -1.80
N SER A 569 -4.42 7.57 -1.20
CA SER A 569 -5.15 6.51 -0.49
C SER A 569 -4.69 6.44 0.96
N LEU A 570 -5.67 6.37 1.86
CA LEU A 570 -5.41 6.05 3.27
C LEU A 570 -5.41 4.54 3.41
N VAL A 571 -4.27 3.98 3.79
CA VAL A 571 -4.07 2.54 3.96
C VAL A 571 -3.88 2.22 5.43
N GLY A 572 -4.60 1.25 5.98
CA GLY A 572 -4.41 0.87 7.37
C GLY A 572 -5.64 0.33 8.09
N GLY A 573 -5.74 0.62 9.40
CA GLY A 573 -6.84 0.17 10.26
C GLY A 573 -7.96 1.21 10.45
N GLY A 574 -7.73 2.49 10.11
CA GLY A 574 -8.68 3.61 10.23
C GLY A 574 -8.66 4.34 11.56
#